data_5a385178eee13609a26fee6d25cf374d
#
_entry.id   5a385178eee13609a26fee6d25cf374d
#
_cell.length_a   1.000
_cell.length_b   1.000
_cell.length_c   1.000
_cell.angle_alpha   90.00
_cell.angle_beta   90.00
_cell.angle_gamma   90.00
#
_symmetry.space_group_name_H-M   'P 1'
#
loop_
_entity.id
_entity.type
_entity.pdbx_description
1 polymer ?
#
loop_
_entity_poly.entity_id
_entity_poly.type
_entity_poly.pdbx_seq_one_letter_code
_entity_poly.pdbx_strand_id
1 'polypeptide(L)'
;RMIKKALSEGSSVLCEKPLTGDARDIDTLINARDRAGKFVMIGYQWSHSDAILSMKRDVLSGVYEKPEFLKTIVLWPRNKTYFKRGSGWAGKISDADGTLINDSVANNATAHYLHNIFFTLGKTLDTSLTPDTVKAELRRANPIENFDTAIIECGFTNGAKSLFIASHSTEKNLEPSFEYRFTNGT
;
A
#
# COMPACT_ATOMS: atom_id res chain seq x y z
N ARG A 1 -6.04 18.58 -0.33
CA ARG A 1 -5.97 20.04 -0.46
C ARG A 1 -4.56 20.53 -0.80
N MET A 2 -3.53 20.17 -0.02
CA MET A 2 -2.13 20.62 -0.22
C MET A 2 -1.56 20.26 -1.59
N ILE A 3 -1.73 19.01 -2.03
CA ILE A 3 -1.24 18.54 -3.34
C ILE A 3 -1.81 19.39 -4.48
N LYS A 4 -3.13 19.62 -4.50
CA LYS A 4 -3.78 20.43 -5.55
C LYS A 4 -3.24 21.85 -5.60
N LYS A 5 -2.97 22.46 -4.42
CA LYS A 5 -2.39 23.79 -4.33
C LYS A 5 -0.97 23.81 -4.91
N ALA A 6 -0.10 22.90 -4.51
CA ALA A 6 1.26 22.83 -5.04
C ALA A 6 1.29 22.62 -6.57
N LEU A 7 0.42 21.75 -7.08
CA LEU A 7 0.28 21.54 -8.52
C LEU A 7 -0.20 22.79 -9.26
N SER A 8 -1.17 23.54 -8.71
CA SER A 8 -1.66 24.80 -9.30
C SER A 8 -0.62 25.91 -9.29
N GLU A 9 0.35 25.83 -8.38
CA GLU A 9 1.50 26.75 -8.30
C GLU A 9 2.71 26.28 -9.13
N GLY A 10 2.54 25.24 -9.97
CA GLY A 10 3.55 24.75 -10.89
C GLY A 10 4.61 23.83 -10.28
N SER A 11 4.39 23.31 -9.06
CA SER A 11 5.32 22.41 -8.39
C SER A 11 4.96 20.94 -8.61
N SER A 12 5.97 20.09 -8.81
CA SER A 12 5.83 18.65 -8.64
C SER A 12 5.75 18.29 -7.16
N VAL A 13 5.14 17.15 -6.83
CA VAL A 13 4.85 16.80 -5.44
C VAL A 13 5.41 15.42 -5.09
N LEU A 14 6.15 15.34 -3.98
CA LEU A 14 6.40 14.10 -3.25
C LEU A 14 5.53 14.12 -1.99
N CYS A 15 4.60 13.17 -1.91
CA CYS A 15 3.64 13.07 -0.82
C CYS A 15 3.86 11.80 -0.01
N GLU A 16 3.81 11.89 1.30
CA GLU A 16 3.77 10.70 2.16
C GLU A 16 2.53 9.86 1.90
N LYS A 17 2.68 8.56 2.15
CA LYS A 17 1.56 7.62 2.11
C LYS A 17 0.70 7.73 3.39
N PRO A 18 -0.60 7.45 3.30
CA PRO A 18 -1.37 7.25 2.07
C PRO A 18 -1.61 8.56 1.33
N LEU A 19 -1.81 8.48 0.03
CA LEU A 19 -2.12 9.66 -0.81
C LEU A 19 -3.34 10.43 -0.30
N THR A 20 -4.37 9.69 0.11
CA THR A 20 -5.61 10.20 0.66
C THR A 20 -6.29 9.15 1.54
N GLY A 21 -7.11 9.57 2.49
CA GLY A 21 -8.02 8.69 3.23
C GLY A 21 -9.33 8.40 2.48
N ASP A 22 -9.62 9.13 1.40
CA ASP A 22 -10.84 8.98 0.60
C ASP A 22 -10.50 8.64 -0.85
N ALA A 23 -10.83 7.40 -1.27
CA ALA A 23 -10.58 6.95 -2.63
C ALA A 23 -11.27 7.81 -3.71
N ARG A 24 -12.36 8.50 -3.36
CA ARG A 24 -13.08 9.41 -4.27
C ARG A 24 -12.26 10.64 -4.69
N ASP A 25 -11.21 10.97 -3.91
CA ASP A 25 -10.30 12.06 -4.24
C ASP A 25 -9.30 11.73 -5.35
N ILE A 26 -9.08 10.45 -5.64
CA ILE A 26 -8.00 9.97 -6.52
C ILE A 26 -8.13 10.57 -7.92
N ASP A 27 -9.29 10.45 -8.55
CA ASP A 27 -9.52 10.97 -9.91
C ASP A 27 -9.31 12.49 -9.99
N THR A 28 -9.73 13.20 -8.93
CA THR A 28 -9.53 14.65 -8.85
C THR A 28 -8.04 15.02 -8.73
N LEU A 29 -7.25 14.20 -8.04
CA LEU A 29 -5.78 14.38 -7.91
C LEU A 29 -5.07 14.05 -9.22
N ILE A 30 -5.46 12.96 -9.90
CA ILE A 30 -4.95 12.58 -11.22
C ILE A 30 -5.21 13.71 -12.21
N ASN A 31 -6.45 14.18 -12.32
CA ASN A 31 -6.82 15.27 -13.21
C ASN A 31 -6.07 16.58 -12.91
N ALA A 32 -5.80 16.88 -11.63
CA ALA A 32 -5.01 18.05 -11.25
C ALA A 32 -3.54 17.91 -11.66
N ARG A 33 -2.95 16.73 -11.47
CA ARG A 33 -1.59 16.40 -11.91
C ARG A 33 -1.43 16.57 -13.42
N ASP A 34 -2.36 15.98 -14.17
CA ASP A 34 -2.30 15.97 -15.66
C ASP A 34 -2.46 17.38 -16.24
N ARG A 35 -3.38 18.17 -15.70
CA ARG A 35 -3.54 19.58 -16.12
C ARG A 35 -2.32 20.44 -15.79
N ALA A 36 -1.65 20.15 -14.67
CA ALA A 36 -0.43 20.87 -14.29
C ALA A 36 0.80 20.46 -15.11
N GLY A 37 0.77 19.32 -15.81
CA GLY A 37 1.94 18.74 -16.49
C GLY A 37 3.09 18.43 -15.51
N LYS A 38 2.75 18.06 -14.27
CA LYS A 38 3.71 17.79 -13.20
C LYS A 38 3.60 16.34 -12.74
N PHE A 39 4.58 15.86 -11.97
CA PHE A 39 4.47 14.56 -11.35
C PHE A 39 3.98 14.64 -9.89
N VAL A 40 3.31 13.59 -9.46
CA VAL A 40 3.02 13.32 -8.05
C VAL A 40 3.57 11.94 -7.73
N MET A 41 4.52 11.89 -6.81
CA MET A 41 5.10 10.64 -6.32
C MET A 41 4.60 10.40 -4.90
N ILE A 42 4.25 9.15 -4.60
CA ILE A 42 3.80 8.74 -3.26
C ILE A 42 4.95 8.04 -2.55
N GLY A 43 5.17 8.36 -1.29
CA GLY A 43 6.28 7.91 -0.46
C GLY A 43 6.24 6.42 -0.08
N TYR A 44 6.09 5.53 -1.06
CA TYR A 44 6.29 4.09 -0.87
C TYR A 44 7.78 3.73 -1.01
N GLN A 45 8.62 4.29 -0.15
CA GLN A 45 10.08 4.18 -0.26
C GLN A 45 10.62 2.74 -0.33
N TRP A 46 9.95 1.79 0.31
CA TRP A 46 10.38 0.39 0.26
C TRP A 46 10.26 -0.25 -1.13
N SER A 47 9.31 0.21 -1.94
CA SER A 47 9.20 -0.21 -3.35
C SER A 47 10.35 0.31 -4.21
N HIS A 48 11.03 1.35 -3.76
CA HIS A 48 12.21 1.92 -4.42
C HIS A 48 13.53 1.49 -3.78
N SER A 49 13.51 0.49 -2.88
CA SER A 49 14.74 -0.13 -2.38
C SER A 49 15.45 -0.93 -3.49
N ASP A 50 16.77 -1.05 -3.40
CA ASP A 50 17.57 -1.77 -4.39
C ASP A 50 17.10 -3.22 -4.59
N ALA A 51 16.68 -3.88 -3.50
CA ALA A 51 16.16 -5.25 -3.55
C ALA A 51 14.87 -5.36 -4.40
N ILE A 52 13.88 -4.50 -4.14
CA ILE A 52 12.60 -4.51 -4.87
C ILE A 52 12.79 -4.04 -6.32
N LEU A 53 13.63 -3.03 -6.55
CA LEU A 53 13.94 -2.57 -7.91
C LEU A 53 14.70 -3.62 -8.71
N SER A 54 15.65 -4.35 -8.12
CA SER A 54 16.34 -5.46 -8.77
C SER A 54 15.35 -6.56 -9.15
N MET A 55 14.54 -7.02 -8.19
CA MET A 55 13.50 -8.02 -8.45
C MET A 55 12.55 -7.58 -9.58
N LYS A 56 12.11 -6.32 -9.56
CA LYS A 56 11.23 -5.79 -10.61
C LYS A 56 11.90 -5.77 -11.99
N ARG A 57 13.20 -5.43 -12.07
CA ARG A 57 13.96 -5.52 -13.32
C ARG A 57 14.03 -6.95 -13.83
N ASP A 58 14.28 -7.92 -12.95
CA ASP A 58 14.33 -9.33 -13.29
C ASP A 58 12.97 -9.86 -13.78
N VAL A 59 11.88 -9.45 -13.14
CA VAL A 59 10.52 -9.74 -13.62
C VAL A 59 10.25 -9.13 -14.99
N LEU A 60 10.61 -7.87 -15.21
CA LEU A 60 10.38 -7.18 -16.47
C LEU A 60 11.26 -7.72 -17.61
N SER A 61 12.46 -8.20 -17.31
CA SER A 61 13.36 -8.81 -18.30
C SER A 61 13.03 -10.26 -18.61
N GLY A 62 12.05 -10.86 -17.90
CA GLY A 62 11.61 -12.24 -18.08
C GLY A 62 12.48 -13.30 -17.43
N VAL A 63 13.43 -12.93 -16.56
CA VAL A 63 14.28 -13.87 -15.79
C VAL A 63 13.43 -14.85 -14.99
N TYR A 64 12.33 -14.37 -14.39
CA TYR A 64 11.42 -15.18 -13.58
C TYR A 64 10.19 -15.71 -14.32
N GLU A 65 10.12 -15.58 -15.65
CA GLU A 65 8.95 -15.94 -16.44
C GLU A 65 7.63 -15.34 -15.91
N LYS A 66 6.60 -16.19 -15.66
CA LYS A 66 5.28 -15.69 -15.24
C LYS A 66 5.15 -15.64 -13.71
N PRO A 67 4.69 -14.54 -13.14
CA PRO A 67 4.33 -14.50 -11.74
C PRO A 67 3.10 -15.37 -11.48
N GLU A 68 3.15 -16.23 -10.46
CA GLU A 68 2.07 -17.12 -10.06
C GLU A 68 1.42 -16.66 -8.75
N PHE A 69 2.24 -16.46 -7.72
CA PHE A 69 1.74 -16.16 -6.38
C PHE A 69 2.72 -15.31 -5.58
N LEU A 70 2.24 -14.18 -5.06
CA LEU A 70 3.02 -13.28 -4.25
C LEU A 70 2.40 -13.19 -2.85
N LYS A 71 3.16 -13.59 -1.84
CA LYS A 71 2.71 -13.56 -0.45
C LYS A 71 3.58 -12.62 0.38
N THR A 72 2.94 -11.83 1.23
CA THR A 72 3.61 -11.02 2.25
C THR A 72 2.88 -11.18 3.58
N ILE A 73 3.64 -11.46 4.63
CA ILE A 73 3.12 -11.53 6.01
C ILE A 73 3.91 -10.53 6.86
N VAL A 74 3.20 -9.72 7.63
CA VAL A 74 3.78 -8.80 8.59
C VAL A 74 2.93 -8.70 9.84
N LEU A 75 3.51 -9.04 11.00
CA LEU A 75 2.82 -9.04 12.27
C LEU A 75 3.55 -8.08 13.22
N TRP A 76 3.03 -6.89 13.37
CA TRP A 76 3.62 -5.83 14.20
C TRP A 76 2.71 -5.47 15.37
N PRO A 77 2.87 -6.08 16.53
CA PRO A 77 2.05 -5.79 17.72
C PRO A 77 2.05 -4.29 18.04
N ARG A 78 0.88 -3.74 18.29
CA ARG A 78 0.71 -2.35 18.70
C ARG A 78 -0.11 -2.28 19.98
N ASN A 79 0.41 -1.55 20.94
CA ASN A 79 -0.25 -1.32 22.22
C ASN A 79 -1.15 -0.08 22.19
N LYS A 80 -1.85 0.16 23.29
CA LYS A 80 -2.77 1.33 23.41
C LYS A 80 -2.07 2.68 23.23
N THR A 81 -0.78 2.78 23.58
CA THR A 81 0.00 4.03 23.43
C THR A 81 0.20 4.37 21.95
N TYR A 82 0.40 3.35 21.10
CA TYR A 82 0.51 3.55 19.66
C TYR A 82 -0.75 4.22 19.07
N PHE A 83 -1.94 3.78 19.47
CA PHE A 83 -3.18 4.33 18.98
C PHE A 83 -3.54 5.70 19.55
N LYS A 84 -2.89 6.10 20.65
CA LYS A 84 -3.07 7.42 21.28
C LYS A 84 -2.05 8.47 20.80
N ARG A 85 -1.12 8.11 19.90
CA ARG A 85 -0.05 9.02 19.45
C ARG A 85 -0.60 10.21 18.66
N GLY A 86 0.18 11.30 18.65
CA GLY A 86 -0.17 12.53 17.94
C GLY A 86 -1.51 13.10 18.38
N SER A 87 -2.36 13.48 17.46
CA SER A 87 -3.74 13.94 17.72
C SER A 87 -4.75 12.80 17.92
N GLY A 88 -4.27 11.54 18.07
CA GLY A 88 -5.14 10.38 18.24
C GLY A 88 -5.84 9.92 16.95
N TRP A 89 -5.25 10.18 15.81
CA TRP A 89 -5.77 9.77 14.48
C TRP A 89 -5.59 8.28 14.19
N ALA A 90 -4.66 7.61 14.89
CA ALA A 90 -4.33 6.21 14.62
C ALA A 90 -5.52 5.30 14.90
N GLY A 91 -5.83 4.43 13.94
CA GLY A 91 -6.97 3.51 13.98
C GLY A 91 -8.33 4.16 13.76
N LYS A 92 -8.40 5.43 13.35
CA LYS A 92 -9.65 6.13 13.07
C LYS A 92 -10.08 6.02 11.61
N ILE A 93 -11.39 6.07 11.39
CA ILE A 93 -12.00 6.18 10.05
C ILE A 93 -12.04 7.64 9.62
N SER A 94 -12.37 8.56 10.52
CA SER A 94 -12.42 10.00 10.25
C SER A 94 -11.85 10.81 11.41
N ASP A 95 -11.47 12.06 11.13
CA ASP A 95 -11.13 13.04 12.16
C ASP A 95 -12.37 13.70 12.75
N ALA A 96 -12.15 14.69 13.64
CA ALA A 96 -13.22 15.41 14.30
C ALA A 96 -14.10 16.25 13.35
N ASP A 97 -13.55 16.64 12.20
CA ASP A 97 -14.23 17.43 11.16
C ASP A 97 -14.94 16.54 10.13
N GLY A 98 -14.90 15.20 10.32
CA GLY A 98 -15.49 14.24 9.40
C GLY A 98 -14.64 13.96 8.16
N THR A 99 -13.42 14.47 8.08
CA THR A 99 -12.49 14.14 6.98
C THR A 99 -12.03 12.70 7.11
N LEU A 100 -12.16 11.92 6.04
CA LEU A 100 -11.76 10.52 6.04
C LEU A 100 -10.24 10.38 6.16
N ILE A 101 -9.81 9.65 7.18
CA ILE A 101 -8.43 9.24 7.44
C ILE A 101 -8.23 7.79 6.98
N ASN A 102 -9.19 6.92 7.31
CA ASN A 102 -9.18 5.49 7.05
C ASN A 102 -7.88 4.80 7.51
N ASP A 103 -7.32 5.23 8.65
CA ASP A 103 -6.10 4.63 9.18
C ASP A 103 -6.34 3.18 9.58
N SER A 104 -5.53 2.28 9.03
CA SER A 104 -5.62 0.85 9.31
C SER A 104 -4.24 0.19 9.19
N VAL A 105 -4.14 -1.06 9.60
CA VAL A 105 -2.92 -1.84 9.44
C VAL A 105 -2.49 -1.91 7.97
N ALA A 106 -3.39 -2.09 7.02
CA ALA A 106 -3.09 -2.23 5.61
C ALA A 106 -2.84 -0.89 4.90
N ASN A 107 -3.54 0.18 5.31
CA ASN A 107 -3.45 1.48 4.64
C ASN A 107 -2.29 2.35 5.14
N ASN A 108 -1.78 2.10 6.34
CA ASN A 108 -0.73 2.92 6.93
C ASN A 108 0.52 2.11 7.29
N ALA A 109 0.53 1.42 8.42
CA ALA A 109 1.77 0.86 8.97
C ALA A 109 2.44 -0.16 8.04
N THR A 110 1.65 -1.00 7.38
CA THR A 110 2.15 -2.07 6.51
C THR A 110 1.86 -1.85 5.03
N ALA A 111 1.36 -0.67 4.67
CA ALA A 111 0.99 -0.29 3.30
C ALA A 111 2.15 -0.45 2.29
N HIS A 112 3.39 -0.21 2.71
CA HIS A 112 4.57 -0.40 1.87
C HIS A 112 4.68 -1.82 1.34
N TYR A 113 4.38 -2.81 2.17
CA TYR A 113 4.56 -4.22 1.84
C TYR A 113 3.43 -4.76 0.96
N LEU A 114 2.21 -4.24 1.13
CA LEU A 114 1.12 -4.48 0.19
C LEU A 114 1.44 -3.84 -1.17
N HIS A 115 1.93 -2.60 -1.17
CA HIS A 115 2.32 -1.89 -2.39
C HIS A 115 3.46 -2.61 -3.12
N ASN A 116 4.43 -3.21 -2.42
CA ASN A 116 5.51 -3.97 -3.05
C ASN A 116 5.00 -5.10 -3.96
N ILE A 117 3.91 -5.79 -3.57
CA ILE A 117 3.26 -6.82 -4.40
C ILE A 117 2.80 -6.19 -5.73
N PHE A 118 2.02 -5.12 -5.66
CA PHE A 118 1.47 -4.46 -6.84
C PHE A 118 2.55 -3.82 -7.72
N PHE A 119 3.56 -3.24 -7.07
CA PHE A 119 4.69 -2.62 -7.74
C PHE A 119 5.53 -3.66 -8.50
N THR A 120 5.86 -4.79 -7.87
CA THR A 120 6.61 -5.88 -8.52
C THR A 120 5.91 -6.40 -9.77
N LEU A 121 4.57 -6.45 -9.77
CA LEU A 121 3.77 -6.90 -10.92
C LEU A 121 3.55 -5.83 -11.99
N GLY A 122 3.93 -4.59 -11.76
CA GLY A 122 3.73 -3.48 -12.71
C GLY A 122 4.51 -3.67 -14.02
N LYS A 123 3.98 -3.13 -15.12
CA LYS A 123 4.50 -3.33 -16.48
C LYS A 123 5.73 -2.48 -16.84
N THR A 124 6.05 -1.47 -16.03
CA THR A 124 7.22 -0.59 -16.18
C THR A 124 7.88 -0.35 -14.83
N LEU A 125 9.07 0.21 -14.80
CA LEU A 125 9.81 0.44 -13.54
C LEU A 125 9.12 1.40 -12.55
N ASP A 126 8.17 2.18 -13.02
CA ASP A 126 7.49 3.24 -12.26
C ASP A 126 5.99 2.98 -12.04
N THR A 127 5.47 1.84 -12.53
CA THR A 127 4.03 1.52 -12.41
C THR A 127 3.77 0.32 -11.50
N SER A 128 2.58 0.28 -10.95
CA SER A 128 2.02 -0.85 -10.21
C SER A 128 0.91 -1.51 -11.03
N LEU A 129 0.68 -2.81 -10.85
CA LEU A 129 -0.47 -3.50 -11.42
C LEU A 129 -1.67 -3.37 -10.48
N THR A 130 -2.80 -2.98 -11.04
CA THR A 130 -4.07 -2.94 -10.30
C THR A 130 -4.68 -4.34 -10.24
N PRO A 131 -5.14 -4.82 -9.08
CA PRO A 131 -5.86 -6.09 -9.01
C PRO A 131 -7.24 -6.00 -9.67
N ASP A 132 -7.67 -7.07 -10.32
CA ASP A 132 -9.01 -7.19 -10.93
C ASP A 132 -10.03 -7.70 -9.92
N THR A 133 -9.58 -8.53 -8.98
CA THR A 133 -10.42 -9.05 -7.90
C THR A 133 -9.73 -8.87 -6.56
N VAL A 134 -10.52 -8.51 -5.56
CA VAL A 134 -10.07 -8.38 -4.18
C VAL A 134 -11.06 -9.07 -3.26
N LYS A 135 -10.55 -9.99 -2.41
CA LYS A 135 -11.29 -10.58 -1.30
C LYS A 135 -10.54 -10.26 -0.02
N ALA A 136 -11.23 -9.71 0.97
CA ALA A 136 -10.62 -9.31 2.22
C ALA A 136 -11.39 -9.81 3.43
N GLU A 137 -10.65 -10.31 4.42
CA GLU A 137 -11.13 -10.54 5.77
C GLU A 137 -10.47 -9.49 6.67
N LEU A 138 -11.30 -8.61 7.24
CA LEU A 138 -10.87 -7.49 8.06
C LEU A 138 -11.39 -7.68 9.47
N ARG A 139 -10.51 -7.64 10.47
CA ARG A 139 -10.85 -7.84 11.88
C ARG A 139 -10.30 -6.74 12.75
N ARG A 140 -10.96 -6.55 13.89
CA ARG A 140 -10.59 -5.54 14.88
C ARG A 140 -10.61 -6.16 16.27
N ALA A 141 -9.47 -6.17 16.93
CA ALA A 141 -9.33 -6.64 18.32
C ALA A 141 -8.99 -5.49 19.28
N ASN A 142 -8.31 -4.45 18.83
CA ASN A 142 -8.05 -3.27 19.65
C ASN A 142 -9.29 -2.35 19.70
N PRO A 143 -9.45 -1.52 20.76
CA PRO A 143 -10.55 -0.56 20.88
C PRO A 143 -10.30 0.69 19.99
N ILE A 144 -10.32 0.51 18.70
CA ILE A 144 -10.15 1.51 17.64
C ILE A 144 -11.36 1.50 16.71
N GLU A 145 -11.47 2.43 15.78
CA GLU A 145 -12.61 2.49 14.85
C GLU A 145 -12.44 1.55 13.66
N ASN A 146 -11.22 1.50 13.10
CA ASN A 146 -10.92 0.73 11.90
C ASN A 146 -10.35 -0.66 12.26
N PHE A 147 -10.03 -1.47 11.26
CA PHE A 147 -9.45 -2.81 11.45
C PHE A 147 -7.95 -2.74 11.77
N ASP A 148 -7.50 -3.68 12.59
CA ASP A 148 -6.09 -3.87 12.97
C ASP A 148 -5.51 -5.21 12.49
N THR A 149 -6.32 -6.02 11.83
CA THR A 149 -5.92 -7.27 11.18
C THR A 149 -6.57 -7.35 9.81
N ALA A 150 -5.78 -7.70 8.81
CA ALA A 150 -6.23 -7.84 7.43
C ALA A 150 -5.63 -9.10 6.79
N ILE A 151 -6.47 -9.88 6.10
CA ILE A 151 -6.09 -10.92 5.17
C ILE A 151 -6.67 -10.50 3.84
N ILE A 152 -5.82 -10.23 2.84
CA ILE A 152 -6.23 -9.69 1.54
C ILE A 152 -5.72 -10.61 0.44
N GLU A 153 -6.64 -11.17 -0.32
CA GLU A 153 -6.37 -11.94 -1.52
C GLU A 153 -6.68 -11.09 -2.75
N CYS A 154 -5.75 -11.05 -3.71
CA CYS A 154 -5.98 -10.39 -4.99
C CYS A 154 -5.73 -11.33 -6.15
N GLY A 155 -6.52 -11.16 -7.22
CA GLY A 155 -6.29 -11.76 -8.52
C GLY A 155 -6.00 -10.68 -9.56
N PHE A 156 -5.16 -11.02 -10.55
CA PHE A 156 -4.69 -10.10 -11.57
C PHE A 156 -4.94 -10.66 -12.97
N THR A 157 -5.14 -9.79 -13.97
CA THR A 157 -5.37 -10.17 -15.38
C THR A 157 -4.25 -11.01 -15.99
N ASN A 158 -3.01 -10.91 -15.47
CA ASN A 158 -1.88 -11.74 -15.92
C ASN A 158 -1.91 -13.17 -15.33
N GLY A 159 -2.93 -13.52 -14.55
CA GLY A 159 -3.12 -14.81 -13.89
C GLY A 159 -2.45 -14.94 -12.54
N ALA A 160 -1.64 -13.98 -12.12
CA ALA A 160 -1.03 -13.97 -10.80
C ALA A 160 -2.09 -13.84 -9.69
N LYS A 161 -1.76 -14.35 -8.52
CA LYS A 161 -2.54 -14.17 -7.29
C LYS A 161 -1.65 -13.59 -6.20
N SER A 162 -2.25 -12.92 -5.24
CA SER A 162 -1.49 -12.50 -4.06
C SER A 162 -2.25 -12.76 -2.77
N LEU A 163 -1.48 -12.90 -1.69
CA LEU A 163 -1.96 -12.98 -0.32
C LEU A 163 -1.15 -12.03 0.55
N PHE A 164 -1.85 -11.09 1.15
CA PHE A 164 -1.28 -10.18 2.12
C PHE A 164 -1.91 -10.41 3.48
N ILE A 165 -1.08 -10.64 4.50
CA ILE A 165 -1.51 -10.84 5.89
C ILE A 165 -0.80 -9.81 6.75
N ALA A 166 -1.56 -8.98 7.45
CA ALA A 166 -1.02 -7.99 8.36
C ALA A 166 -1.84 -7.90 9.65
N SER A 167 -1.16 -7.78 10.79
CA SER A 167 -1.86 -7.60 12.06
C SER A 167 -1.06 -6.75 13.05
N HIS A 168 -1.78 -5.89 13.77
CA HIS A 168 -1.33 -5.20 14.98
C HIS A 168 -1.76 -5.90 16.26
N SER A 169 -2.56 -6.96 16.14
CA SER A 169 -3.19 -7.68 17.26
C SER A 169 -2.59 -9.07 17.43
N THR A 170 -1.28 -9.13 17.56
CA THR A 170 -0.50 -10.36 17.75
C THR A 170 0.39 -10.25 18.96
N GLU A 171 0.74 -11.38 19.57
CA GLU A 171 1.67 -11.40 20.71
C GLU A 171 3.12 -11.28 20.26
N LYS A 172 3.46 -11.92 19.13
CA LYS A 172 4.83 -11.96 18.61
C LYS A 172 4.98 -11.03 17.43
N ASN A 173 6.13 -10.36 17.38
CA ASN A 173 6.56 -9.62 16.19
C ASN A 173 7.02 -10.59 15.11
N LEU A 174 6.57 -10.37 13.89
CA LEU A 174 7.11 -10.99 12.69
C LEU A 174 7.40 -9.86 11.69
N GLU A 175 8.68 -9.65 11.44
CA GLU A 175 9.12 -8.72 10.42
C GLU A 175 8.60 -9.14 9.03
N PRO A 176 8.50 -8.23 8.07
CA PRO A 176 7.95 -8.54 6.77
C PRO A 176 8.65 -9.74 6.12
N SER A 177 7.87 -10.77 5.85
CA SER A 177 8.31 -11.97 5.15
C SER A 177 7.66 -12.01 3.78
N PHE A 178 8.47 -12.23 2.76
CA PHE A 178 8.07 -12.25 1.35
C PHE A 178 8.30 -13.64 0.77
N GLU A 179 7.32 -14.14 0.02
CA GLU A 179 7.43 -15.34 -0.79
C GLU A 179 6.78 -15.04 -2.15
N TYR A 180 7.60 -14.86 -3.17
CA TYR A 180 7.15 -14.54 -4.51
C TYR A 180 7.52 -15.68 -5.45
N ARG A 181 6.50 -16.41 -5.91
CA ARG A 181 6.65 -17.59 -6.79
C ARG A 181 6.36 -17.23 -8.23
N PHE A 182 7.24 -17.70 -9.08
CA PHE A 182 7.17 -17.58 -10.53
C PHE A 182 7.24 -18.99 -11.15
N THR A 183 6.89 -19.13 -12.42
CA THR A 183 6.87 -20.43 -13.10
C THR A 183 8.20 -21.18 -12.99
N ASN A 184 9.32 -20.50 -12.96
CA ASN A 184 10.66 -21.07 -12.91
C ASN A 184 11.46 -20.79 -11.62
N GLY A 185 10.85 -20.29 -10.55
CA GLY A 185 11.55 -20.03 -9.30
C GLY A 185 10.73 -19.30 -8.21
N THR A 186 11.35 -19.19 -7.04
CA THR A 186 10.78 -18.50 -5.86
C THR A 186 11.80 -17.55 -5.29
#